data_4288967e8a16794840aa441a8a9b5615
#
_entry.id   4288967e8a16794840aa441a8a9b5615
#
_cell.length_a   1.000
_cell.length_b   1.000
_cell.length_c   1.000
_cell.angle_alpha   90.00
_cell.angle_beta   90.00
_cell.angle_gamma   90.00
#
_symmetry.space_group_name_H-M   'P 1'
#
loop_
_entity.id
_entity.type
_entity.pdbx_description
1 polymer ?
#
loop_
_entity_poly.entity_id
_entity_poly.type
_entity_poly.pdbx_seq_one_letter_code
_entity_poly.pdbx_strand_id
1 'polypeptide(L)'
;MWFVHHLRSKRKMRPCNPSSAYSLALIFGVALLLRAAAVQAAATPIPHGTLELIAENQWITAGYTLNLGLHFQLEKGWHIYWVNPGDSGQPPRIKWHLPTGLTAGAMEWPTPRRLGTSSIVDFGYEDAVTLIVPIHAEASLEAEQPAQLVAEATVLVCREMCMPGNAQLSLTLPIKSQPPARDVRTIDLFIATRKSLPRPVVGNWRFSLAEAKDSFVLTANLGHQITQAIFFPLAESQIDNAAPQRLLPAAFGFQLTLRKSDQLIKPIERLKGVLVLSTDQAYLIDVPLNKPGAVRNEFCIGIYPAQSLKEGL
;
A
#
# COMPACT_ATOMS: atom_id res chain seq x y z
N MET A 1 -23.22 103.98 14.66
CA MET A 1 -23.38 104.05 13.22
C MET A 1 -22.17 103.42 12.55
N TRP A 2 -22.11 102.08 12.41
CA TRP A 2 -21.11 101.36 11.67
C TRP A 2 -21.72 100.03 11.19
N PHE A 3 -21.86 99.87 9.89
CA PHE A 3 -22.34 98.65 9.17
C PHE A 3 -21.19 97.63 9.11
N VAL A 4 -21.47 96.35 9.50
CA VAL A 4 -20.59 95.29 9.31
C VAL A 4 -21.23 94.35 8.28
N HIS A 5 -20.60 94.27 7.07
CA HIS A 5 -20.93 93.33 5.99
C HIS A 5 -20.47 91.92 6.31
N HIS A 6 -21.40 91.00 6.40
CA HIS A 6 -21.08 89.57 6.42
C HIS A 6 -21.00 89.01 5.04
N LEU A 7 -19.80 88.69 4.62
CA LEU A 7 -19.58 87.90 3.40
C LEU A 7 -19.74 86.33 3.65
N ARG A 8 -20.83 85.79 3.16
CA ARG A 8 -21.10 84.33 3.18
C ARG A 8 -20.36 83.66 2.05
N SER A 9 -19.24 82.94 2.31
CA SER A 9 -18.55 82.10 1.40
C SER A 9 -19.38 80.80 1.16
N LYS A 10 -19.89 80.61 -0.02
CA LYS A 10 -20.53 79.35 -0.49
C LYS A 10 -19.44 78.37 -0.91
N ARG A 11 -19.07 77.40 -0.10
CA ARG A 11 -18.30 76.21 -0.54
C ARG A 11 -19.19 75.31 -1.37
N LYS A 12 -18.85 75.15 -2.65
CA LYS A 12 -19.42 74.15 -3.50
C LYS A 12 -18.87 72.78 -3.13
N MET A 13 -19.71 71.90 -2.61
CA MET A 13 -19.39 70.46 -2.45
C MET A 13 -19.34 69.83 -3.83
N ARG A 14 -18.21 69.16 -4.16
CA ARG A 14 -18.08 68.35 -5.35
C ARG A 14 -18.76 66.98 -5.11
N PRO A 15 -19.54 66.41 -6.01
CA PRO A 15 -20.14 65.11 -5.84
C PRO A 15 -19.05 64.03 -5.91
N CYS A 16 -18.97 63.16 -4.89
CA CYS A 16 -18.19 61.92 -4.92
C CYS A 16 -18.77 61.00 -5.99
N ASN A 17 -17.96 60.64 -6.95
CA ASN A 17 -18.32 59.70 -8.01
C ASN A 17 -18.24 58.24 -7.47
N PRO A 18 -19.33 57.45 -7.37
CA PRO A 18 -19.33 56.12 -6.76
C PRO A 18 -18.72 55.03 -7.64
N SER A 19 -18.22 55.37 -8.84
CA SER A 19 -17.76 54.35 -9.80
C SER A 19 -16.41 53.68 -9.53
N SER A 20 -15.59 54.20 -8.59
CA SER A 20 -14.28 53.58 -8.29
C SER A 20 -14.32 52.50 -7.21
N ALA A 21 -15.36 52.46 -6.37
CA ALA A 21 -15.50 51.52 -5.26
C ALA A 21 -15.92 50.09 -5.77
N TYR A 22 -16.71 50.03 -6.87
CA TYR A 22 -17.15 48.75 -7.40
C TYR A 22 -16.09 47.99 -8.19
N SER A 23 -15.13 48.68 -8.78
CA SER A 23 -14.05 48.05 -9.55
C SER A 23 -13.04 47.30 -8.66
N LEU A 24 -12.76 47.81 -7.47
CA LEU A 24 -11.87 47.12 -6.51
C LEU A 24 -12.54 45.89 -5.85
N ALA A 25 -13.84 45.96 -5.59
CA ALA A 25 -14.59 44.82 -5.02
C ALA A 25 -14.72 43.63 -6.01
N LEU A 26 -14.84 43.91 -7.30
CA LEU A 26 -14.90 42.88 -8.35
C LEU A 26 -13.56 42.18 -8.56
N ILE A 27 -12.44 42.89 -8.46
CA ILE A 27 -11.09 42.29 -8.59
C ILE A 27 -10.77 41.39 -7.39
N PHE A 28 -11.16 41.76 -6.17
CA PHE A 28 -11.02 40.91 -4.98
C PHE A 28 -11.93 39.68 -5.00
N GLY A 29 -13.15 39.78 -5.55
CA GLY A 29 -14.08 38.68 -5.68
C GLY A 29 -13.62 37.60 -6.70
N VAL A 30 -13.00 38.02 -7.82
CA VAL A 30 -12.49 37.09 -8.85
C VAL A 30 -11.19 36.41 -8.39
N ALA A 31 -10.33 37.08 -7.60
CA ALA A 31 -9.11 36.48 -7.05
C ALA A 31 -9.40 35.41 -5.99
N LEU A 32 -10.56 35.43 -5.34
CA LEU A 32 -10.96 34.43 -4.34
C LEU A 32 -11.53 33.14 -4.96
N LEU A 33 -11.94 33.16 -6.25
CA LEU A 33 -12.53 32.01 -6.96
C LEU A 33 -11.50 31.10 -7.65
N LEU A 34 -10.23 31.49 -7.70
CA LEU A 34 -9.14 30.70 -8.31
C LEU A 34 -8.34 29.87 -7.29
N ARG A 35 -8.93 29.53 -6.16
CA ARG A 35 -8.38 28.42 -5.37
C ARG A 35 -8.70 27.14 -6.14
N ALA A 36 -7.70 26.63 -6.88
CA ALA A 36 -7.76 25.29 -7.43
C ALA A 36 -8.07 24.33 -6.27
N ALA A 37 -9.33 23.92 -6.19
CA ALA A 37 -9.73 22.85 -5.30
C ALA A 37 -8.87 21.64 -5.68
N ALA A 38 -8.02 21.17 -4.79
CA ALA A 38 -7.40 19.86 -4.93
C ALA A 38 -8.56 18.87 -5.12
N VAL A 39 -8.70 18.33 -6.31
CA VAL A 39 -9.73 17.32 -6.61
C VAL A 39 -9.32 16.10 -5.81
N GLN A 40 -10.00 15.93 -4.69
CA GLN A 40 -9.86 14.74 -3.86
C GLN A 40 -10.39 13.56 -4.67
N ALA A 41 -9.62 12.48 -4.73
CA ALA A 41 -10.13 11.24 -5.29
C ALA A 41 -11.37 10.83 -4.47
N ALA A 42 -12.50 10.65 -5.17
CA ALA A 42 -13.71 10.16 -4.53
C ALA A 42 -13.58 8.65 -4.36
N ALA A 43 -14.02 8.13 -3.22
CA ALA A 43 -14.13 6.70 -3.01
C ALA A 43 -15.09 6.12 -4.06
N THR A 44 -14.60 5.14 -4.83
CA THR A 44 -15.36 4.47 -5.88
C THR A 44 -16.03 3.22 -5.30
N PRO A 45 -17.34 3.04 -5.49
CA PRO A 45 -18.03 1.82 -5.04
C PRO A 45 -17.49 0.57 -5.73
N ILE A 46 -17.26 -0.48 -4.94
CA ILE A 46 -17.02 -1.86 -5.38
C ILE A 46 -18.07 -2.75 -4.70
N PRO A 47 -18.24 -4.02 -5.09
CA PRO A 47 -19.12 -4.91 -4.34
C PRO A 47 -18.76 -4.92 -2.85
N HIS A 48 -19.74 -4.70 -1.99
CA HIS A 48 -19.62 -4.71 -0.53
C HIS A 48 -18.46 -3.86 0.04
N GLY A 49 -18.22 -2.69 -0.56
CA GLY A 49 -17.22 -1.76 -0.05
C GLY A 49 -16.92 -0.61 -0.98
N THR A 50 -15.82 0.05 -0.71
CA THR A 50 -15.30 1.16 -1.51
C THR A 50 -13.80 1.01 -1.74
N LEU A 51 -13.32 1.56 -2.84
CA LEU A 51 -11.90 1.67 -3.18
C LEU A 51 -11.55 3.11 -3.50
N GLU A 52 -10.53 3.64 -2.87
CA GLU A 52 -10.04 5.00 -3.07
C GLU A 52 -8.56 5.00 -3.46
N LEU A 53 -8.19 5.86 -4.42
CA LEU A 53 -6.79 6.13 -4.76
C LEU A 53 -6.32 7.35 -3.96
N ILE A 54 -5.40 7.14 -3.03
CA ILE A 54 -4.86 8.18 -2.16
C ILE A 54 -3.37 8.38 -2.38
N ALA A 55 -2.85 9.55 -2.06
CA ALA A 55 -1.41 9.85 -2.11
C ALA A 55 -0.85 10.14 -0.71
N GLU A 56 0.41 9.74 -0.49
CA GLU A 56 1.14 10.07 0.75
C GLU A 56 1.56 11.54 0.79
N ASN A 57 1.80 12.14 -0.39
CA ASN A 57 2.30 13.50 -0.54
C ASN A 57 1.27 14.38 -1.26
N GLN A 58 1.31 15.67 -0.99
CA GLN A 58 0.42 16.68 -1.58
C GLN A 58 0.72 16.98 -3.05
N TRP A 59 1.94 16.66 -3.53
CA TRP A 59 2.39 16.90 -4.90
C TRP A 59 3.47 15.89 -5.31
N ILE A 60 3.69 15.82 -6.61
CA ILE A 60 4.78 15.05 -7.23
C ILE A 60 6.02 15.94 -7.31
N THR A 61 7.18 15.37 -7.01
CA THR A 61 8.48 16.06 -7.13
C THR A 61 9.38 15.26 -8.07
N ALA A 62 9.94 15.91 -9.07
CA ALA A 62 10.88 15.30 -10.02
C ALA A 62 12.06 14.64 -9.30
N GLY A 63 12.44 13.45 -9.71
CA GLY A 63 13.51 12.66 -9.09
C GLY A 63 13.17 11.99 -7.76
N TYR A 64 11.94 12.13 -7.25
CA TYR A 64 11.50 11.50 -6.00
C TYR A 64 10.44 10.42 -6.26
N THR A 65 10.29 9.54 -5.29
CA THR A 65 9.21 8.55 -5.30
C THR A 65 7.99 9.13 -4.56
N LEU A 66 6.82 9.10 -5.23
CA LEU A 66 5.52 9.31 -4.64
C LEU A 66 4.93 7.95 -4.27
N ASN A 67 4.43 7.77 -3.05
CA ASN A 67 3.66 6.58 -2.72
C ASN A 67 2.16 6.84 -2.92
N LEU A 68 1.52 6.02 -3.74
CA LEU A 68 0.07 5.94 -3.85
C LEU A 68 -0.46 4.80 -2.98
N GLY A 69 -1.65 4.96 -2.45
CA GLY A 69 -2.37 3.94 -1.70
C GLY A 69 -3.67 3.56 -2.39
N LEU A 70 -3.91 2.28 -2.56
CA LEU A 70 -5.21 1.72 -2.90
C LEU A 70 -5.89 1.37 -1.58
N HIS A 71 -6.77 2.25 -1.13
CA HIS A 71 -7.43 2.12 0.16
C HIS A 71 -8.79 1.46 0.00
N PHE A 72 -8.90 0.22 0.48
CA PHE A 72 -10.12 -0.57 0.53
C PHE A 72 -10.81 -0.38 1.87
N GLN A 73 -12.12 -0.16 1.84
CA GLN A 73 -13.01 -0.24 3.00
C GLN A 73 -14.11 -1.23 2.66
N LEU A 74 -14.21 -2.31 3.41
CA LEU A 74 -15.11 -3.43 3.15
C LEU A 74 -16.22 -3.49 4.20
N GLU A 75 -17.39 -3.94 3.80
CA GLU A 75 -18.46 -4.28 4.73
C GLU A 75 -18.05 -5.46 5.62
N LYS A 76 -18.57 -5.48 6.83
CA LYS A 76 -18.24 -6.51 7.82
C LYS A 76 -18.40 -7.93 7.28
N GLY A 77 -17.35 -8.74 7.44
CA GLY A 77 -17.30 -10.14 7.01
C GLY A 77 -17.01 -10.34 5.52
N TRP A 78 -16.80 -9.25 4.75
CA TRP A 78 -16.29 -9.32 3.39
C TRP A 78 -14.79 -9.11 3.37
N HIS A 79 -14.11 -9.75 2.42
CA HIS A 79 -12.66 -9.71 2.30
C HIS A 79 -12.20 -9.57 0.85
N ILE A 80 -10.97 -9.09 0.69
CA ILE A 80 -10.18 -9.16 -0.54
C ILE A 80 -8.93 -9.99 -0.28
N TYR A 81 -8.26 -10.40 -1.34
CA TYR A 81 -7.17 -11.36 -1.29
C TYR A 81 -5.79 -10.71 -1.21
N TRP A 82 -4.87 -11.43 -0.59
CA TRP A 82 -3.44 -11.15 -0.63
C TRP A 82 -2.83 -11.57 -1.96
N VAL A 83 -1.52 -11.30 -2.19
CA VAL A 83 -0.80 -11.66 -3.44
C VAL A 83 -0.88 -13.16 -3.75
N ASN A 84 -0.79 -14.02 -2.75
CA ASN A 84 -1.20 -15.42 -2.82
C ASN A 84 -2.58 -15.53 -2.16
N PRO A 85 -3.64 -15.80 -2.90
CA PRO A 85 -5.00 -15.78 -2.35
C PRO A 85 -5.30 -16.96 -1.41
N GLY A 86 -4.44 -17.98 -1.37
CA GLY A 86 -4.71 -19.22 -0.62
C GLY A 86 -5.35 -20.29 -1.50
N ASP A 87 -6.44 -20.90 -1.01
CA ASP A 87 -7.11 -22.01 -1.68
C ASP A 87 -8.13 -21.55 -2.73
N SER A 88 -8.57 -20.30 -2.67
CA SER A 88 -9.55 -19.73 -3.62
C SER A 88 -9.27 -18.27 -3.92
N GLY A 89 -10.02 -17.71 -4.89
CA GLY A 89 -10.02 -16.29 -5.18
C GLY A 89 -8.88 -15.80 -6.05
N GLN A 90 -8.70 -14.47 -6.10
CA GLN A 90 -7.66 -13.81 -6.88
C GLN A 90 -7.26 -12.49 -6.22
N PRO A 91 -5.96 -12.13 -6.25
CA PRO A 91 -5.50 -10.84 -5.75
C PRO A 91 -6.04 -9.68 -6.61
N PRO A 92 -6.18 -8.47 -6.03
CA PRO A 92 -6.44 -7.26 -6.80
C PRO A 92 -5.40 -7.05 -7.90
N ARG A 93 -5.87 -6.66 -9.10
CA ARG A 93 -5.03 -6.33 -10.25
C ARG A 93 -5.25 -4.88 -10.63
N ILE A 94 -4.16 -4.17 -10.91
CA ILE A 94 -4.19 -2.74 -11.22
C ILE A 94 -3.48 -2.50 -12.55
N LYS A 95 -4.20 -1.85 -13.46
CA LYS A 95 -3.61 -1.33 -14.69
C LYS A 95 -3.48 0.18 -14.56
N TRP A 96 -2.25 0.66 -14.64
CA TRP A 96 -1.91 2.08 -14.50
C TRP A 96 -1.92 2.79 -15.84
N HIS A 97 -2.48 4.00 -15.84
CA HIS A 97 -2.35 4.97 -16.91
C HIS A 97 -1.73 6.22 -16.30
N LEU A 98 -0.42 6.33 -16.46
CA LEU A 98 0.39 7.39 -15.89
C LEU A 98 0.92 8.31 -16.98
N PRO A 99 1.05 9.62 -16.73
CA PRO A 99 1.75 10.53 -17.61
C PRO A 99 3.20 10.11 -17.86
N THR A 100 3.77 10.54 -18.98
CA THR A 100 5.20 10.36 -19.31
C THR A 100 6.08 10.86 -18.17
N GLY A 101 7.16 10.14 -17.86
CA GLY A 101 8.06 10.44 -16.75
C GLY A 101 7.61 9.90 -15.39
N LEU A 102 6.47 9.18 -15.33
CA LEU A 102 6.03 8.48 -14.13
C LEU A 102 5.94 6.98 -14.38
N THR A 103 6.48 6.18 -13.46
CA THR A 103 6.47 4.70 -13.57
C THR A 103 6.02 4.07 -12.26
N ALA A 104 5.06 3.14 -12.32
CA ALA A 104 4.62 2.38 -11.16
C ALA A 104 5.62 1.27 -10.82
N GLY A 105 5.99 1.19 -9.54
CA GLY A 105 6.74 0.07 -8.98
C GLY A 105 5.84 -1.08 -8.53
N ALA A 106 6.44 -2.05 -7.86
CA ALA A 106 5.71 -3.19 -7.32
C ALA A 106 4.79 -2.77 -6.15
N MET A 107 3.61 -3.38 -6.09
CA MET A 107 2.67 -3.19 -4.99
C MET A 107 3.23 -3.82 -3.71
N GLU A 108 3.12 -3.09 -2.61
CA GLU A 108 3.50 -3.56 -1.28
C GLU A 108 2.28 -4.14 -0.55
N TRP A 109 2.44 -5.36 -0.07
CA TRP A 109 1.37 -6.14 0.52
C TRP A 109 1.53 -6.22 2.04
N PRO A 110 0.58 -5.68 2.84
CA PRO A 110 0.53 -5.93 4.27
C PRO A 110 0.52 -7.41 4.60
N THR A 111 0.92 -7.75 5.82
CA THR A 111 0.84 -9.13 6.33
C THR A 111 -0.60 -9.62 6.27
N PRO A 112 -0.90 -10.74 5.60
CA PRO A 112 -2.27 -11.24 5.44
C PRO A 112 -2.79 -11.88 6.73
N ARG A 113 -4.10 -12.14 6.73
CA ARG A 113 -4.77 -13.04 7.69
C ARG A 113 -5.18 -14.33 6.99
N ARG A 114 -5.30 -15.40 7.77
CA ARG A 114 -5.97 -16.62 7.34
C ARG A 114 -7.47 -16.39 7.48
N LEU A 115 -8.20 -16.61 6.41
CA LEU A 115 -9.63 -16.40 6.29
C LEU A 115 -10.30 -17.74 5.88
N GLY A 116 -11.60 -17.84 6.06
CA GLY A 116 -12.36 -18.99 5.62
C GLY A 116 -12.58 -20.07 6.69
N THR A 117 -12.93 -21.25 6.23
CA THR A 117 -13.31 -22.42 7.06
C THR A 117 -12.13 -23.37 7.29
N SER A 118 -12.37 -24.47 8.02
CA SER A 118 -11.34 -25.48 8.28
C SER A 118 -10.85 -26.24 7.03
N SER A 119 -11.59 -26.22 5.92
CA SER A 119 -11.27 -26.98 4.70
C SER A 119 -10.83 -26.12 3.52
N ILE A 120 -11.15 -24.82 3.54
CA ILE A 120 -10.74 -23.85 2.53
C ILE A 120 -10.18 -22.64 3.27
N VAL A 121 -8.92 -22.34 3.07
CA VAL A 121 -8.22 -21.26 3.75
C VAL A 121 -7.70 -20.27 2.73
N ASP A 122 -8.27 -19.08 2.77
CA ASP A 122 -7.84 -17.96 1.96
C ASP A 122 -6.86 -17.06 2.75
N PHE A 123 -6.07 -16.32 2.02
CA PHE A 123 -5.19 -15.29 2.57
C PHE A 123 -5.64 -13.93 2.07
N GLY A 124 -5.89 -13.01 2.99
CA GLY A 124 -6.44 -11.72 2.58
C GLY A 124 -6.66 -10.75 3.73
N TYR A 125 -7.57 -9.81 3.48
CA TYR A 125 -7.84 -8.68 4.35
C TYR A 125 -9.34 -8.45 4.50
N GLU A 126 -9.76 -8.26 5.74
CA GLU A 126 -11.12 -7.84 6.12
C GLU A 126 -11.10 -6.38 6.57
N ASP A 127 -12.28 -5.78 6.69
CA ASP A 127 -12.55 -4.42 7.17
C ASP A 127 -11.87 -3.34 6.30
N ALA A 128 -10.61 -3.02 6.53
CA ALA A 128 -9.88 -2.02 5.77
C ALA A 128 -8.42 -2.42 5.54
N VAL A 129 -7.93 -2.14 4.34
CA VAL A 129 -6.51 -2.30 3.99
C VAL A 129 -6.09 -1.24 2.98
N THR A 130 -4.85 -0.79 3.09
CA THR A 130 -4.20 0.05 2.07
C THR A 130 -3.05 -0.71 1.44
N LEU A 131 -3.06 -0.86 0.11
CA LEU A 131 -1.96 -1.43 -0.66
C LEU A 131 -1.13 -0.28 -1.21
N ILE A 132 0.16 -0.20 -0.87
CA ILE A 132 1.03 0.89 -1.29
C ILE A 132 1.67 0.56 -2.63
N VAL A 133 1.67 1.52 -3.55
CA VAL A 133 2.37 1.43 -4.83
C VAL A 133 3.31 2.62 -4.97
N PRO A 134 4.63 2.41 -5.01
CA PRO A 134 5.58 3.48 -5.28
C PRO A 134 5.50 3.91 -6.74
N ILE A 135 5.36 5.21 -6.98
CA ILE A 135 5.42 5.83 -8.30
C ILE A 135 6.73 6.60 -8.40
N HIS A 136 7.59 6.19 -9.31
CA HIS A 136 8.87 6.83 -9.55
C HIS A 136 8.70 7.97 -10.54
N ALA A 137 9.08 9.18 -10.13
CA ALA A 137 9.11 10.35 -10.99
C ALA A 137 10.54 10.55 -11.53
N GLU A 138 10.67 10.64 -12.86
CA GLU A 138 11.96 10.93 -13.49
C GLU A 138 12.48 12.30 -13.07
N ALA A 139 13.80 12.47 -13.04
CA ALA A 139 14.43 13.75 -12.72
C ALA A 139 14.15 14.82 -13.79
N SER A 140 13.81 14.41 -15.00
CA SER A 140 13.45 15.27 -16.15
C SER A 140 11.98 15.70 -16.15
N LEU A 141 11.17 15.25 -15.18
CA LEU A 141 9.74 15.57 -15.12
C LEU A 141 9.53 17.07 -14.94
N GLU A 142 8.88 17.69 -15.92
CA GLU A 142 8.62 19.13 -15.92
C GLU A 142 7.35 19.49 -15.14
N ALA A 143 7.39 20.63 -14.45
CA ALA A 143 6.30 21.12 -13.58
C ALA A 143 5.32 22.04 -14.35
N GLU A 144 4.92 21.64 -15.57
CA GLU A 144 4.07 22.51 -16.40
C GLU A 144 2.59 22.43 -16.04
N GLN A 145 2.09 21.22 -15.76
CA GLN A 145 0.66 20.99 -15.45
C GLN A 145 0.49 19.91 -14.39
N PRO A 146 -0.65 19.91 -13.67
CA PRO A 146 -0.98 18.81 -12.75
C PRO A 146 -1.02 17.46 -13.49
N ALA A 147 -0.46 16.42 -12.87
CA ALA A 147 -0.51 15.07 -13.39
C ALA A 147 -1.81 14.38 -12.97
N GLN A 148 -2.54 13.83 -13.95
CA GLN A 148 -3.66 12.95 -13.70
C GLN A 148 -3.15 11.50 -13.66
N LEU A 149 -3.30 10.85 -12.50
CA LEU A 149 -2.92 9.47 -12.25
C LEU A 149 -4.20 8.63 -12.32
N VAL A 150 -4.27 7.67 -13.24
CA VAL A 150 -5.45 6.82 -13.40
C VAL A 150 -5.07 5.37 -13.16
N ALA A 151 -5.92 4.66 -12.40
CA ALA A 151 -5.79 3.24 -12.11
C ALA A 151 -7.10 2.51 -12.43
N GLU A 152 -7.04 1.50 -13.29
CA GLU A 152 -8.12 0.54 -13.51
C GLU A 152 -7.90 -0.64 -12.58
N ALA A 153 -8.77 -0.81 -11.60
CA ALA A 153 -8.70 -1.89 -10.63
C ALA A 153 -9.71 -2.98 -10.96
N THR A 154 -9.24 -4.23 -10.96
CA THR A 154 -10.10 -5.43 -10.97
C THR A 154 -9.91 -6.12 -9.63
N VAL A 155 -11.01 -6.37 -8.92
CA VAL A 155 -11.01 -6.93 -7.57
C VAL A 155 -12.01 -8.06 -7.47
N LEU A 156 -11.74 -9.00 -6.58
CA LEU A 156 -12.69 -10.03 -6.19
C LEU A 156 -12.98 -9.84 -4.70
N VAL A 157 -14.24 -9.59 -4.36
CA VAL A 157 -14.69 -9.37 -2.98
C VAL A 157 -15.55 -10.55 -2.57
N CYS A 158 -15.16 -11.23 -1.50
CA CYS A 158 -15.77 -12.52 -1.12
C CYS A 158 -16.22 -12.55 0.34
N ARG A 159 -17.21 -13.41 0.60
CA ARG A 159 -17.63 -13.87 1.90
C ARG A 159 -18.04 -15.35 1.78
N GLU A 160 -19.30 -15.65 1.54
CA GLU A 160 -19.81 -16.98 1.18
C GLU A 160 -19.80 -17.20 -0.34
N MET A 161 -19.94 -16.11 -1.09
CA MET A 161 -19.79 -16.07 -2.53
C MET A 161 -18.83 -14.93 -2.91
N CYS A 162 -18.24 -15.05 -4.09
CA CYS A 162 -17.32 -14.07 -4.62
C CYS A 162 -17.98 -13.19 -5.68
N MET A 163 -17.80 -11.89 -5.58
CA MET A 163 -18.33 -10.89 -6.49
C MET A 163 -17.20 -10.13 -7.17
N PRO A 164 -17.07 -10.24 -8.50
CA PRO A 164 -16.11 -9.46 -9.24
C PRO A 164 -16.51 -7.98 -9.23
N GLY A 165 -15.54 -7.11 -9.03
CA GLY A 165 -15.67 -5.66 -9.07
C GLY A 165 -14.64 -5.03 -9.98
N ASN A 166 -15.02 -3.94 -10.64
CA ASN A 166 -14.12 -3.09 -11.41
C ASN A 166 -14.29 -1.65 -10.91
N ALA A 167 -13.18 -0.94 -10.78
CA ALA A 167 -13.18 0.47 -10.39
C ALA A 167 -12.18 1.24 -11.25
N GLN A 168 -12.61 2.38 -11.76
CA GLN A 168 -11.72 3.35 -12.37
C GLN A 168 -11.47 4.46 -11.36
N LEU A 169 -10.23 4.59 -10.94
CA LEU A 169 -9.77 5.54 -9.94
C LEU A 169 -8.97 6.64 -10.63
N SER A 170 -9.12 7.87 -10.18
CA SER A 170 -8.37 9.00 -10.71
C SER A 170 -7.95 9.94 -9.58
N LEU A 171 -6.70 10.38 -9.62
CA LEU A 171 -6.13 11.34 -8.68
C LEU A 171 -5.31 12.36 -9.45
N THR A 172 -5.59 13.64 -9.25
CA THR A 172 -4.83 14.73 -9.86
C THR A 172 -3.94 15.41 -8.82
N LEU A 173 -2.65 15.41 -9.08
CA LEU A 173 -1.65 16.04 -8.21
C LEU A 173 -0.84 17.09 -8.95
N PRO A 174 -0.54 18.25 -8.33
CA PRO A 174 0.39 19.20 -8.91
C PRO A 174 1.80 18.62 -8.95
N ILE A 175 2.60 19.01 -9.95
CA ILE A 175 4.02 18.73 -10.01
C ILE A 175 4.75 19.98 -9.50
N LYS A 176 5.69 19.83 -8.57
CA LYS A 176 6.45 20.93 -7.99
C LYS A 176 7.94 20.61 -7.90
N SER A 177 8.76 21.65 -7.99
CA SER A 177 10.22 21.55 -7.77
C SER A 177 10.62 21.50 -6.29
N GLN A 178 9.68 21.75 -5.37
CA GLN A 178 9.92 21.72 -3.93
C GLN A 178 10.02 20.27 -3.44
N PRO A 179 10.76 20.00 -2.33
CA PRO A 179 10.77 18.69 -1.70
C PRO A 179 9.36 18.18 -1.38
N PRO A 180 9.12 16.85 -1.41
CA PRO A 180 7.80 16.28 -1.13
C PRO A 180 7.27 16.71 0.24
N ALA A 181 5.99 17.10 0.32
CA ALA A 181 5.31 17.38 1.58
C ALA A 181 4.20 16.35 1.81
N ARG A 182 4.13 15.81 3.02
CA ARG A 182 3.14 14.80 3.41
C ARG A 182 1.73 15.37 3.38
N ASP A 183 0.78 14.56 2.93
CA ASP A 183 -0.63 14.91 3.03
C ASP A 183 -1.17 14.50 4.40
N VAL A 184 -1.53 15.50 5.21
CA VAL A 184 -2.03 15.30 6.58
C VAL A 184 -3.34 14.49 6.65
N ARG A 185 -4.07 14.38 5.54
CA ARG A 185 -5.33 13.64 5.45
C ARG A 185 -5.14 12.13 5.33
N THR A 186 -4.01 11.72 4.74
CA THR A 186 -3.75 10.32 4.36
C THR A 186 -2.53 9.72 5.05
N ILE A 187 -1.63 10.55 5.58
CA ILE A 187 -0.35 10.09 6.14
C ILE A 187 -0.49 9.01 7.21
N ASP A 188 -1.52 9.08 8.05
CA ASP A 188 -1.74 8.08 9.11
C ASP A 188 -2.07 6.70 8.53
N LEU A 189 -2.77 6.62 7.39
CA LEU A 189 -3.02 5.36 6.67
C LEU A 189 -1.71 4.75 6.17
N PHE A 190 -0.82 5.57 5.59
CA PHE A 190 0.50 5.09 5.14
C PHE A 190 1.38 4.63 6.30
N ILE A 191 1.38 5.35 7.42
CA ILE A 191 2.12 4.97 8.63
C ILE A 191 1.59 3.63 9.18
N ALA A 192 0.28 3.47 9.29
CA ALA A 192 -0.35 2.23 9.75
C ALA A 192 -0.05 1.06 8.81
N THR A 193 -0.15 1.29 7.50
CA THR A 193 0.16 0.27 6.48
C THR A 193 1.61 -0.19 6.58
N ARG A 194 2.59 0.73 6.69
CA ARG A 194 4.00 0.35 6.82
C ARG A 194 4.31 -0.45 8.06
N LYS A 195 3.58 -0.23 9.16
CA LYS A 195 3.72 -1.06 10.36
C LYS A 195 3.26 -2.50 10.14
N SER A 196 2.30 -2.71 9.24
CA SER A 196 1.77 -4.04 8.91
C SER A 196 2.50 -4.73 7.74
N LEU A 197 3.41 -4.04 7.04
CA LEU A 197 4.25 -4.67 6.02
C LEU A 197 5.23 -5.66 6.66
N PRO A 198 5.44 -6.83 6.04
CA PRO A 198 6.50 -7.73 6.48
C PRO A 198 7.87 -7.09 6.28
N ARG A 199 8.70 -7.21 7.29
CA ARG A 199 10.05 -6.62 7.32
C ARG A 199 11.06 -7.59 6.70
N PRO A 200 12.17 -7.09 6.13
CA PRO A 200 13.30 -7.94 5.81
C PRO A 200 13.89 -8.55 7.10
N VAL A 201 14.43 -9.75 6.97
CA VAL A 201 15.17 -10.38 8.07
C VAL A 201 16.39 -9.54 8.40
N VAL A 202 16.58 -9.24 9.68
CA VAL A 202 17.73 -8.47 10.19
C VAL A 202 18.55 -9.29 11.18
N GLY A 203 19.83 -8.97 11.27
CA GLY A 203 20.73 -9.59 12.23
C GLY A 203 21.23 -10.99 11.83
N ASN A 204 21.56 -11.80 12.83
CA ASN A 204 22.19 -13.13 12.66
C ASN A 204 21.18 -14.28 12.59
N TRP A 205 19.95 -14.01 12.20
CA TRP A 205 18.94 -15.05 12.04
C TRP A 205 19.35 -16.04 10.95
N ARG A 206 19.11 -17.32 11.21
CA ARG A 206 19.47 -18.39 10.30
C ARG A 206 18.28 -19.29 10.06
N PHE A 207 18.04 -19.59 8.79
CA PHE A 207 16.97 -20.48 8.38
C PHE A 207 17.54 -21.65 7.60
N SER A 208 16.88 -22.79 7.73
CA SER A 208 17.12 -23.95 6.88
C SER A 208 15.80 -24.63 6.56
N LEU A 209 15.68 -25.21 5.38
CA LEU A 209 14.50 -25.90 4.90
C LEU A 209 14.88 -27.32 4.52
N ALA A 210 14.28 -28.29 5.20
CA ALA A 210 14.41 -29.70 4.86
C ALA A 210 13.11 -30.23 4.28
N GLU A 211 13.23 -31.15 3.33
CA GLU A 211 12.10 -31.86 2.75
C GLU A 211 11.93 -33.22 3.43
N ALA A 212 10.71 -33.50 3.89
CA ALA A 212 10.26 -34.81 4.32
C ALA A 212 9.26 -35.39 3.28
N LYS A 213 8.78 -36.60 3.50
CA LYS A 213 7.86 -37.28 2.56
C LYS A 213 6.65 -36.38 2.24
N ASP A 214 5.93 -35.93 3.26
CA ASP A 214 4.65 -35.25 3.11
C ASP A 214 4.68 -33.80 3.68
N SER A 215 5.87 -33.27 3.97
CA SER A 215 6.01 -31.95 4.59
C SER A 215 7.35 -31.30 4.27
N PHE A 216 7.41 -29.99 4.48
CA PHE A 216 8.61 -29.21 4.63
C PHE A 216 8.84 -28.89 6.11
N VAL A 217 10.09 -28.94 6.57
CA VAL A 217 10.47 -28.55 7.91
C VAL A 217 11.36 -27.32 7.83
N LEU A 218 10.76 -26.18 8.19
CA LEU A 218 11.44 -24.89 8.30
C LEU A 218 12.04 -24.80 9.71
N THR A 219 13.37 -24.75 9.81
CA THR A 219 14.09 -24.51 11.07
C THR A 219 14.58 -23.07 11.09
N ALA A 220 14.31 -22.37 12.18
CA ALA A 220 14.75 -20.99 12.41
C ALA A 220 15.57 -20.89 13.69
N ASN A 221 16.75 -20.26 13.62
CA ASN A 221 17.54 -19.85 14.77
C ASN A 221 17.53 -18.33 14.86
N LEU A 222 16.88 -17.79 15.87
CA LEU A 222 16.64 -16.37 16.07
C LEU A 222 17.36 -15.81 17.31
N GLY A 223 18.13 -16.67 18.00
CA GLY A 223 18.84 -16.33 19.24
C GLY A 223 18.00 -16.42 20.51
N HIS A 224 16.70 -16.69 20.41
CA HIS A 224 15.79 -16.87 21.54
C HIS A 224 14.65 -17.82 21.17
N GLN A 225 13.96 -18.33 22.17
CA GLN A 225 12.84 -19.23 21.98
C GLN A 225 11.62 -18.50 21.41
N ILE A 226 10.93 -19.14 20.47
CA ILE A 226 9.68 -18.70 19.88
C ILE A 226 8.62 -19.76 20.15
N THR A 227 7.44 -19.33 20.60
CA THR A 227 6.31 -20.19 20.96
C THR A 227 5.13 -20.08 19.99
N GLN A 228 5.17 -19.11 19.07
CA GLN A 228 4.14 -18.92 18.05
C GLN A 228 4.81 -18.52 16.74
N ALA A 229 4.43 -19.22 15.67
CA ALA A 229 4.83 -18.85 14.33
C ALA A 229 3.80 -19.34 13.32
N ILE A 230 3.52 -18.53 12.32
CA ILE A 230 2.68 -18.87 11.16
C ILE A 230 3.43 -18.47 9.91
N PHE A 231 3.40 -19.31 8.89
CA PHE A 231 4.01 -19.05 7.61
C PHE A 231 2.94 -18.89 6.52
N PHE A 232 3.05 -17.83 5.72
CA PHE A 232 2.24 -17.57 4.53
C PHE A 232 3.13 -17.68 3.30
N PRO A 233 2.97 -18.68 2.42
CA PRO A 233 3.76 -18.81 1.22
C PRO A 233 3.43 -17.71 0.21
N LEU A 234 4.42 -17.19 -0.50
CA LEU A 234 4.18 -16.26 -1.63
C LEU A 234 3.71 -16.98 -2.89
N ALA A 235 4.11 -18.22 -3.08
CA ALA A 235 3.67 -19.02 -4.20
C ALA A 235 2.51 -19.94 -3.79
N GLU A 236 1.54 -20.06 -4.69
CA GLU A 236 0.38 -20.93 -4.52
C GLU A 236 0.78 -22.43 -4.56
N SER A 237 -0.04 -23.28 -3.99
CA SER A 237 0.06 -24.75 -4.06
C SER A 237 1.38 -25.35 -3.53
N GLN A 238 2.17 -24.63 -2.75
CA GLN A 238 3.38 -25.19 -2.13
C GLN A 238 3.08 -25.98 -0.86
N ILE A 239 2.19 -25.46 -0.03
CA ILE A 239 1.77 -26.11 1.22
C ILE A 239 0.25 -26.25 1.25
N ASP A 240 -0.22 -27.20 2.04
CA ASP A 240 -1.63 -27.33 2.40
C ASP A 240 -2.01 -26.20 3.37
N ASN A 241 -2.73 -25.20 2.84
CA ASN A 241 -3.10 -24.03 3.63
C ASN A 241 -4.06 -24.37 4.78
N ALA A 242 -4.89 -25.40 4.63
CA ALA A 242 -5.85 -25.83 5.65
C ALA A 242 -5.17 -26.67 6.76
N ALA A 243 -4.05 -27.32 6.46
CA ALA A 243 -3.35 -28.12 7.45
C ALA A 243 -2.80 -27.27 8.60
N PRO A 244 -2.87 -27.77 9.84
CA PRO A 244 -2.24 -27.08 10.97
C PRO A 244 -0.71 -27.06 10.80
N GLN A 245 -0.13 -25.87 10.91
CA GLN A 245 1.31 -25.70 10.96
C GLN A 245 1.81 -26.04 12.36
N ARG A 246 2.63 -27.10 12.46
CA ARG A 246 3.08 -27.60 13.76
C ARG A 246 4.42 -26.96 14.15
N LEU A 247 4.37 -26.13 15.20
CA LEU A 247 5.54 -25.49 15.76
C LEU A 247 6.10 -26.35 16.90
N LEU A 248 7.41 -26.61 16.85
CA LEU A 248 8.21 -27.19 17.91
C LEU A 248 9.21 -26.14 18.38
N PRO A 249 9.03 -25.57 19.59
CA PRO A 249 9.97 -24.59 20.13
C PRO A 249 11.35 -25.22 20.37
N ALA A 250 12.40 -24.43 20.16
CA ALA A 250 13.80 -24.76 20.49
C ALA A 250 14.41 -23.64 21.32
N ALA A 251 15.51 -23.90 22.04
CA ALA A 251 16.14 -22.94 22.95
C ALA A 251 16.48 -21.60 22.26
N PHE A 252 16.88 -21.64 21.00
CA PHE A 252 17.29 -20.45 20.22
C PHE A 252 16.41 -20.18 19.01
N GLY A 253 15.19 -20.75 18.96
CA GLY A 253 14.28 -20.59 17.82
C GLY A 253 13.15 -21.60 17.81
N PHE A 254 12.90 -22.24 16.63
CA PHE A 254 11.83 -23.22 16.46
C PHE A 254 12.02 -24.07 15.20
N GLN A 255 11.26 -25.14 15.13
CA GLN A 255 10.96 -25.85 13.88
C GLN A 255 9.47 -25.70 13.56
N LEU A 256 9.17 -25.44 12.30
CA LEU A 256 7.80 -25.33 11.80
C LEU A 256 7.59 -26.38 10.71
N THR A 257 6.69 -27.33 10.97
CA THR A 257 6.33 -28.36 9.99
C THR A 257 5.16 -27.88 9.16
N LEU A 258 5.34 -27.83 7.84
CA LEU A 258 4.40 -27.38 6.83
C LEU A 258 4.03 -28.59 5.96
N ARG A 259 2.77 -29.01 5.97
CA ARG A 259 2.29 -30.09 5.08
C ARG A 259 2.40 -29.62 3.65
N LYS A 260 2.87 -30.49 2.74
CA LYS A 260 2.87 -30.21 1.31
C LYS A 260 1.44 -30.19 0.78
N SER A 261 1.19 -29.33 -0.19
CA SER A 261 -0.08 -29.35 -0.93
C SER A 261 -0.16 -30.61 -1.81
N ASP A 262 -1.34 -31.21 -1.87
CA ASP A 262 -1.61 -32.29 -2.80
C ASP A 262 -1.60 -31.81 -4.27
N GLN A 263 -1.62 -30.48 -4.49
CA GLN A 263 -1.51 -29.81 -5.79
C GLN A 263 -0.06 -29.43 -6.14
N LEU A 264 0.92 -29.76 -5.32
CA LEU A 264 2.33 -29.49 -5.59
C LEU A 264 2.85 -30.39 -6.72
N ILE A 265 2.79 -29.91 -7.96
CA ILE A 265 3.18 -30.68 -9.16
C ILE A 265 4.70 -30.69 -9.36
N LYS A 266 5.37 -29.58 -9.02
CA LYS A 266 6.81 -29.43 -9.26
C LYS A 266 7.55 -29.33 -7.92
N PRO A 267 8.71 -30.00 -7.79
CA PRO A 267 9.55 -29.81 -6.62
C PRO A 267 9.89 -28.32 -6.44
N ILE A 268 9.89 -27.86 -5.20
CA ILE A 268 10.31 -26.47 -4.90
C ILE A 268 11.84 -26.44 -4.72
N GLU A 269 12.47 -25.39 -5.18
CA GLU A 269 13.88 -25.11 -4.91
C GLU A 269 14.06 -24.25 -3.66
N ARG A 270 13.06 -23.45 -3.35
CA ARG A 270 13.04 -22.46 -2.27
C ARG A 270 11.63 -22.29 -1.71
N LEU A 271 11.55 -21.93 -0.45
CA LEU A 271 10.31 -21.53 0.20
C LEU A 271 10.39 -20.01 0.49
N LYS A 272 9.59 -19.25 -0.25
CA LYS A 272 9.46 -17.80 -0.07
C LYS A 272 8.13 -17.48 0.59
N GLY A 273 8.12 -16.55 1.55
CA GLY A 273 6.88 -16.19 2.19
C GLY A 273 7.06 -15.23 3.36
N VAL A 274 5.96 -15.01 4.04
CA VAL A 274 5.89 -14.18 5.25
C VAL A 274 5.83 -15.08 6.48
N LEU A 275 6.82 -14.97 7.34
CA LEU A 275 6.87 -15.62 8.65
C LEU A 275 6.37 -14.63 9.70
N VAL A 276 5.27 -14.95 10.34
CA VAL A 276 4.64 -14.14 11.40
C VAL A 276 4.95 -14.79 12.75
N LEU A 277 5.61 -14.04 13.63
CA LEU A 277 5.97 -14.48 14.98
C LEU A 277 5.03 -13.90 16.04
N SER A 278 4.44 -12.74 15.76
CA SER A 278 3.40 -12.08 16.56
C SER A 278 2.67 -11.05 15.69
N THR A 279 1.65 -10.41 16.22
CA THR A 279 0.85 -9.40 15.48
C THR A 279 1.70 -8.31 14.81
N ASP A 280 2.79 -7.90 15.46
CA ASP A 280 3.67 -6.81 14.96
C ASP A 280 5.02 -7.31 14.42
N GLN A 281 5.20 -8.63 14.31
CA GLN A 281 6.47 -9.24 13.92
C GLN A 281 6.27 -10.19 12.75
N ALA A 282 6.25 -9.63 11.56
CA ALA A 282 6.18 -10.35 10.31
C ALA A 282 7.45 -10.09 9.49
N TYR A 283 8.00 -11.14 8.88
CA TYR A 283 9.28 -11.10 8.17
C TYR A 283 9.18 -11.80 6.82
N LEU A 284 9.73 -11.16 5.79
CA LEU A 284 9.94 -11.82 4.50
C LEU A 284 11.12 -12.78 4.61
N ILE A 285 10.87 -14.05 4.32
CA ILE A 285 11.92 -15.06 4.26
C ILE A 285 11.98 -15.69 2.87
N ASP A 286 13.19 -16.11 2.48
CA ASP A 286 13.46 -16.86 1.26
C ASP A 286 14.51 -17.90 1.59
N VAL A 287 14.08 -19.13 1.77
CA VAL A 287 14.90 -20.22 2.29
C VAL A 287 15.10 -21.28 1.21
N PRO A 288 16.33 -21.54 0.77
CA PRO A 288 16.61 -22.61 -0.19
C PRO A 288 16.33 -23.98 0.43
N LEU A 289 15.83 -24.91 -0.38
CA LEU A 289 15.67 -26.30 0.03
C LEU A 289 17.02 -26.97 0.12
N ASN A 290 17.32 -27.60 1.25
CA ASN A 290 18.53 -28.36 1.43
C ASN A 290 18.52 -29.58 0.49
N LYS A 291 19.54 -29.71 -0.35
CA LYS A 291 19.72 -30.93 -1.19
C LYS A 291 20.01 -32.14 -0.31
N PRO A 292 19.45 -33.32 -0.60
CA PRO A 292 19.80 -34.54 0.11
C PRO A 292 21.34 -34.78 0.02
N GLY A 293 22.01 -34.95 1.16
CA GLY A 293 23.45 -35.19 1.23
C GLY A 293 24.33 -33.96 1.48
N ALA A 294 23.80 -32.75 1.47
CA ALA A 294 24.53 -31.54 1.84
C ALA A 294 24.39 -31.27 3.35
N VAL A 295 24.99 -32.10 4.18
CA VAL A 295 25.29 -31.73 5.59
C VAL A 295 26.48 -30.78 5.52
N ARG A 296 26.26 -29.53 5.18
CA ARG A 296 27.20 -28.44 5.45
C ARG A 296 26.52 -27.46 6.39
N ASN A 297 27.20 -27.18 7.49
CA ASN A 297 26.89 -26.13 8.46
C ASN A 297 27.02 -24.71 7.85
N GLU A 298 26.52 -24.48 6.64
CA GLU A 298 26.50 -23.17 6.01
C GLU A 298 25.08 -22.61 6.07
N PHE A 299 24.87 -21.84 7.09
CA PHE A 299 23.67 -21.03 7.25
C PHE A 299 23.76 -19.85 6.31
N CYS A 300 23.00 -19.88 5.20
CA CYS A 300 22.94 -18.75 4.29
C CYS A 300 22.14 -17.62 4.92
N ILE A 301 22.80 -16.48 5.10
CA ILE A 301 22.15 -15.21 5.46
C ILE A 301 21.47 -14.69 4.21
N GLY A 302 20.14 -14.74 4.16
CA GLY A 302 19.37 -14.07 3.10
C GLY A 302 19.34 -12.56 3.39
N ILE A 303 20.33 -11.80 2.90
CA ILE A 303 20.25 -10.34 2.85
C ILE A 303 19.51 -10.00 1.57
N TYR A 304 18.27 -9.49 1.67
CA TYR A 304 17.55 -8.93 0.55
C TYR A 304 17.74 -7.44 0.49
N PRO A 305 18.25 -6.87 -0.61
CA PRO A 305 17.98 -5.49 -0.94
C PRO A 305 16.49 -5.37 -1.33
N ALA A 306 15.87 -4.29 -0.95
CA ALA A 306 14.45 -3.96 -1.22
C ALA A 306 14.05 -3.98 -2.72
N GLN A 307 14.93 -4.40 -3.62
CA GLN A 307 14.76 -4.37 -5.07
C GLN A 307 14.38 -5.73 -5.70
N SER A 308 14.38 -6.84 -4.97
CA SER A 308 14.25 -8.18 -5.60
C SER A 308 12.82 -8.69 -5.78
N LEU A 309 11.78 -7.89 -5.49
CA LEU A 309 10.38 -8.22 -5.83
C LEU A 309 10.02 -7.91 -7.30
N LYS A 310 11.01 -7.57 -8.16
CA LYS A 310 10.76 -7.18 -9.56
C LYS A 310 10.60 -8.34 -10.54
N GLU A 311 10.94 -9.56 -10.19
CA GLU A 311 10.90 -10.69 -11.12
C GLU A 311 10.01 -11.79 -10.56
N GLY A 312 8.77 -11.82 -10.98
CA GLY A 312 7.89 -12.96 -10.74
C GLY A 312 6.40 -12.67 -10.66
N LEU A 313 5.89 -11.79 -11.50
CA LEU A 313 4.46 -11.74 -11.86
C LEU A 313 4.34 -11.49 -13.36
#